data_f74245254c2f756f1c59e1f9e8d64a3d
#
_entry.id   f74245254c2f756f1c59e1f9e8d64a3d
#
_cell.length_a   1.000
_cell.length_b   1.000
_cell.length_c   1.000
_cell.angle_alpha   90.00
_cell.angle_beta   90.00
_cell.angle_gamma   90.00
#
_symmetry.space_group_name_H-M   'P 1'
#
loop_
_entity.id
_entity.type
_entity.pdbx_description
1 polymer ?
#
loop_
_entity_poly.entity_id
_entity_poly.type
_entity_poly.pdbx_seq_one_letter_code
_entity_poly.pdbx_strand_id
1 'polypeptide(L)'
;ICYVSKTSIWVALLAFIGIQLQGTLYNYYYVILRNKSVGGDATSKIFEYKTPKALPGETQQAVNILFGIYTLVYSIFDKIIHFLDADAYKVKTFPNWFMTSLSLYGLGFQLLIIAFMLPLGWIEFIAPFFIIYSLLIFVLIGIRKTWIR
;
A
#
# COMPACT_ATOMS: atom_id res chain seq x y z
N ILE A 1 -6.71 -10.08 -17.21
CA ILE A 1 -6.57 -11.29 -16.36
C ILE A 1 -7.92 -11.99 -16.25
N CYS A 2 -9.00 -11.37 -15.74
CA CYS A 2 -10.31 -12.02 -15.53
C CYS A 2 -10.85 -12.79 -16.75
N TYR A 3 -10.73 -12.23 -17.96
CA TYR A 3 -11.21 -12.88 -19.17
C TYR A 3 -10.40 -14.13 -19.53
N VAL A 4 -9.09 -14.09 -19.35
CA VAL A 4 -8.18 -15.19 -19.68
C VAL A 4 -8.20 -16.28 -18.62
N SER A 5 -8.28 -15.90 -17.33
CA SER A 5 -8.26 -16.83 -16.19
C SER A 5 -9.63 -17.38 -15.82
N LYS A 6 -10.72 -16.98 -16.52
CA LYS A 6 -12.11 -17.29 -16.15
C LYS A 6 -12.45 -16.95 -14.69
N THR A 7 -11.67 -16.09 -14.06
CA THR A 7 -11.87 -15.68 -12.67
C THR A 7 -13.07 -14.74 -12.58
N SER A 8 -13.91 -14.95 -11.57
CA SER A 8 -15.03 -14.04 -11.32
C SER A 8 -14.54 -12.61 -11.08
N ILE A 9 -15.26 -11.62 -11.61
CA ILE A 9 -14.95 -10.19 -11.42
C ILE A 9 -14.90 -9.83 -9.94
N TRP A 10 -15.70 -10.44 -9.10
CA TRP A 10 -15.71 -10.19 -7.65
C TRP A 10 -14.42 -10.66 -6.97
N VAL A 11 -13.89 -11.81 -7.38
CA VAL A 11 -12.60 -12.32 -6.88
C VAL A 11 -11.46 -11.41 -7.32
N ALA A 12 -11.49 -10.92 -8.55
CA ALA A 12 -10.50 -9.97 -9.05
C ALA A 12 -10.56 -8.62 -8.34
N LEU A 13 -11.77 -8.10 -8.06
CA LEU A 13 -11.95 -6.87 -7.27
C LEU A 13 -11.43 -7.05 -5.84
N LEU A 14 -11.71 -8.19 -5.21
CA LEU A 14 -11.21 -8.47 -3.86
C LEU A 14 -9.68 -8.56 -3.84
N ALA A 15 -9.08 -9.23 -4.83
CA ALA A 15 -7.63 -9.29 -4.98
C ALA A 15 -7.03 -7.89 -5.20
N PHE A 16 -7.66 -7.05 -6.01
CA PHE A 16 -7.23 -5.66 -6.24
C PHE A 16 -7.25 -4.84 -4.94
N ILE A 17 -8.34 -4.93 -4.16
CA ILE A 17 -8.42 -4.28 -2.84
C ILE A 17 -7.29 -4.78 -1.93
N GLY A 18 -7.03 -6.09 -1.92
CA GLY A 18 -5.94 -6.68 -1.16
C GLY A 18 -4.57 -6.13 -1.55
N ILE A 19 -4.27 -6.06 -2.85
CA ILE A 19 -3.02 -5.51 -3.39
C ILE A 19 -2.85 -4.04 -2.98
N GLN A 20 -3.92 -3.25 -3.06
CA GLN A 20 -3.88 -1.85 -2.65
C GLN A 20 -3.62 -1.70 -1.15
N LEU A 21 -4.27 -2.49 -0.30
CA LEU A 21 -4.03 -2.48 1.14
C LEU A 21 -2.59 -2.89 1.49
N GLN A 22 -2.01 -3.86 0.80
CA GLN A 22 -0.61 -4.27 0.97
C GLN A 22 0.34 -3.12 0.67
N GLY A 23 0.18 -2.48 -0.50
CA GLY A 23 1.00 -1.33 -0.89
C GLY A 23 0.85 -0.15 0.07
N THR A 24 -0.39 0.11 0.51
CA THR A 24 -0.68 1.17 1.49
C THR A 24 -0.04 0.88 2.84
N LEU A 25 -0.08 -0.38 3.32
CA LEU A 25 0.58 -0.77 4.57
C LEU A 25 2.08 -0.51 4.52
N TYR A 26 2.74 -0.94 3.44
CA TYR A 26 4.17 -0.69 3.25
C TYR A 26 4.47 0.81 3.26
N ASN A 27 3.73 1.60 2.48
CA ASN A 27 3.91 3.04 2.39
C ASN A 27 3.69 3.73 3.73
N TYR A 28 2.66 3.33 4.49
CA TYR A 28 2.32 3.88 5.80
C TYR A 28 3.50 3.81 6.78
N TYR A 29 4.08 2.62 6.96
CA TYR A 29 5.23 2.44 7.85
C TYR A 29 6.50 3.09 7.30
N TYR A 30 6.69 3.06 5.98
CA TYR A 30 7.84 3.69 5.34
C TYR A 30 7.84 5.21 5.53
N VAL A 31 6.69 5.86 5.38
CA VAL A 31 6.53 7.30 5.62
C VAL A 31 6.80 7.65 7.09
N ILE A 32 6.30 6.84 8.03
CA ILE A 32 6.59 7.05 9.46
C ILE A 32 8.10 6.94 9.73
N LEU A 33 8.75 5.91 9.20
CA LEU A 33 10.20 5.71 9.36
C LEU A 33 10.98 6.88 8.77
N ARG A 34 10.65 7.29 7.56
CA ARG A 34 11.31 8.39 6.85
C ARG A 34 11.17 9.70 7.59
N ASN A 35 9.99 10.04 8.08
CA ASN A 35 9.76 11.25 8.86
C ASN A 35 10.59 11.31 10.15
N LYS A 36 10.87 10.13 10.74
CA LYS A 36 11.69 10.04 11.95
C LYS A 36 13.18 10.06 11.66
N SER A 37 13.64 9.46 10.57
CA SER A 37 15.06 9.40 10.20
C SER A 37 15.61 10.72 9.67
N VAL A 38 14.78 11.52 9.02
CA VAL A 38 15.17 12.81 8.37
C VAL A 38 14.83 14.02 9.25
N GLY A 39 14.54 13.82 10.54
CA GLY A 39 14.25 14.94 11.46
C GLY A 39 12.96 15.70 11.17
N GLY A 40 12.00 15.05 10.53
CA GLY A 40 10.69 15.64 10.21
C GLY A 40 10.63 16.44 8.90
N ASP A 41 11.74 16.59 8.19
CA ASP A 41 11.81 17.33 6.91
C ASP A 41 11.35 16.49 5.70
N ALA A 42 10.79 15.31 5.92
CA ALA A 42 10.27 14.49 4.83
C ALA A 42 9.03 15.15 4.22
N THR A 43 9.05 15.34 2.91
CA THR A 43 7.92 15.88 2.14
C THR A 43 6.72 14.94 2.10
N SER A 44 6.93 13.64 2.28
CA SER A 44 5.86 12.63 2.30
C SER A 44 5.06 12.70 3.59
N LYS A 45 3.74 12.80 3.47
CA LYS A 45 2.78 12.79 4.58
C LYS A 45 1.88 11.58 4.48
N ILE A 46 1.43 11.05 5.63
CA ILE A 46 0.46 9.95 5.67
C ILE A 46 -0.88 10.42 5.09
N PHE A 47 -1.24 11.67 5.37
CA PHE A 47 -2.45 12.27 4.82
C PHE A 47 -2.10 13.61 4.17
N GLU A 48 -2.40 13.74 2.89
CA GLU A 48 -2.26 15.00 2.15
C GLU A 48 -3.62 15.72 2.10
N TYR A 49 -3.71 16.82 2.85
CA TYR A 49 -4.95 17.61 2.92
C TYR A 49 -4.96 18.82 1.97
N LYS A 50 -3.81 19.16 1.39
CA LYS A 50 -3.68 20.35 0.53
C LYS A 50 -3.31 19.94 -0.88
N THR A 51 -4.07 20.42 -1.84
CA THR A 51 -3.75 20.28 -3.26
C THR A 51 -2.38 20.89 -3.55
N PRO A 52 -1.49 20.18 -4.25
CA PRO A 52 -0.22 20.73 -4.67
C PRO A 52 -0.40 21.89 -5.65
N LYS A 53 0.59 22.78 -5.73
CA LYS A 53 0.62 23.83 -6.76
C LYS A 53 1.01 23.22 -8.09
N ALA A 54 0.36 23.67 -9.16
CA ALA A 54 0.68 23.26 -10.52
C ALA A 54 2.14 23.62 -10.87
N LEU A 55 2.82 22.72 -11.56
CA LEU A 55 4.16 22.95 -12.10
C LEU A 55 4.10 23.81 -13.37
N PRO A 56 5.23 24.41 -13.80
CA PRO A 56 5.28 25.14 -15.07
C PRO A 56 4.82 24.24 -16.23
N GLY A 57 3.81 24.69 -16.97
CA GLY A 57 3.20 23.93 -18.07
C GLY A 57 1.93 23.17 -17.70
N GLU A 58 1.55 23.10 -16.44
CA GLU A 58 0.31 22.47 -15.96
C GLU A 58 -0.75 23.51 -15.59
N THR A 59 -2.02 23.13 -15.73
CA THR A 59 -3.13 23.98 -15.25
C THR A 59 -3.53 23.58 -13.82
N GLN A 60 -3.73 24.55 -12.94
CA GLN A 60 -4.15 24.27 -11.57
C GLN A 60 -5.49 23.51 -11.51
N GLN A 61 -6.37 23.69 -12.50
CA GLN A 61 -7.63 22.95 -12.58
C GLN A 61 -7.40 21.45 -12.80
N ALA A 62 -6.48 21.07 -13.70
CA ALA A 62 -6.15 19.67 -13.94
C ALA A 62 -5.54 19.03 -12.68
N VAL A 63 -4.63 19.75 -11.98
CA VAL A 63 -4.05 19.28 -10.72
C VAL A 63 -5.13 19.11 -9.65
N ASN A 64 -6.07 20.01 -9.53
CA ASN A 64 -7.17 19.91 -8.56
C ASN A 64 -8.07 18.69 -8.84
N ILE A 65 -8.41 18.44 -10.10
CA ILE A 65 -9.23 17.28 -10.51
C ILE A 65 -8.48 15.97 -10.20
N LEU A 66 -7.22 15.86 -10.63
CA LEU A 66 -6.39 14.68 -10.39
C LEU A 66 -6.20 14.42 -8.90
N PHE A 67 -5.94 15.47 -8.11
CA PHE A 67 -5.81 15.36 -6.67
C PHE A 67 -7.12 14.92 -6.00
N GLY A 68 -8.27 15.43 -6.49
CA GLY A 68 -9.59 14.99 -6.02
C GLY A 68 -9.84 13.51 -6.27
N ILE A 69 -9.52 13.02 -7.48
CA ILE A 69 -9.63 11.59 -7.84
C ILE A 69 -8.66 10.76 -6.98
N TYR A 70 -7.41 11.19 -6.86
CA TYR A 70 -6.41 10.53 -6.01
C TYR A 70 -6.90 10.40 -4.57
N THR A 71 -7.35 11.51 -3.98
CA THR A 71 -7.85 11.54 -2.61
C THR A 71 -9.07 10.63 -2.43
N LEU A 72 -10.00 10.61 -3.39
CA LEU A 72 -11.18 9.76 -3.34
C LEU A 72 -10.82 8.27 -3.35
N VAL A 73 -9.88 7.89 -4.22
CA VAL A 73 -9.52 6.47 -4.43
C VAL A 73 -8.56 5.96 -3.37
N TYR A 74 -7.52 6.73 -3.04
CA TYR A 74 -6.42 6.25 -2.18
C TYR A 74 -6.60 6.56 -0.70
N SER A 75 -7.25 7.68 -0.32
CA SER A 75 -7.39 8.04 1.08
C SER A 75 -8.25 7.05 1.89
N ILE A 76 -9.08 6.26 1.21
CA ILE A 76 -9.86 5.19 1.86
C ILE A 76 -8.92 4.13 2.42
N PHE A 77 -7.95 3.69 1.63
CA PHE A 77 -6.97 2.67 2.04
C PHE A 77 -6.06 3.19 3.15
N ASP A 78 -5.61 4.43 3.06
CA ASP A 78 -4.80 5.06 4.11
C ASP A 78 -5.56 5.15 5.44
N LYS A 79 -6.85 5.51 5.39
CA LYS A 79 -7.71 5.54 6.58
C LYS A 79 -7.92 4.15 7.18
N ILE A 80 -8.10 3.12 6.35
CA ILE A 80 -8.23 1.73 6.81
C ILE A 80 -6.96 1.30 7.55
N ILE A 81 -5.78 1.50 6.96
CA ILE A 81 -4.52 1.15 7.60
C ILE A 81 -4.28 1.95 8.86
N HIS A 82 -4.55 3.25 8.84
CA HIS A 82 -4.46 4.10 10.03
C HIS A 82 -5.42 3.64 11.13
N PHE A 83 -6.65 3.25 10.80
CA PHE A 83 -7.60 2.70 11.78
C PHE A 83 -7.10 1.39 12.38
N LEU A 84 -6.49 0.52 11.56
CA LEU A 84 -5.93 -0.75 12.02
C LEU A 84 -4.71 -0.55 12.92
N ASP A 85 -3.90 0.49 12.69
CA ASP A 85 -2.69 0.76 13.46
C ASP A 85 -2.40 2.26 13.65
N ALA A 86 -3.31 2.93 14.37
CA ALA A 86 -3.19 4.36 14.68
C ALA A 86 -1.95 4.70 15.53
N ASP A 87 -1.46 3.76 16.35
CA ASP A 87 -0.34 3.99 17.27
C ASP A 87 1.05 3.76 16.65
N ALA A 88 1.14 3.39 15.37
CA ALA A 88 2.42 3.14 14.70
C ALA A 88 3.37 4.34 14.75
N TYR A 89 2.84 5.57 14.73
CA TYR A 89 3.65 6.79 14.80
C TYR A 89 4.35 6.99 16.14
N LYS A 90 3.90 6.34 17.21
CA LYS A 90 4.49 6.44 18.56
C LYS A 90 5.77 5.62 18.67
N VAL A 91 5.95 4.60 17.85
CA VAL A 91 7.12 3.72 17.85
C VAL A 91 8.36 4.54 17.49
N LYS A 92 9.43 4.46 18.29
CA LYS A 92 10.67 5.21 18.06
C LYS A 92 11.38 4.78 16.77
N THR A 93 11.55 3.49 16.60
CA THR A 93 12.25 2.91 15.43
C THR A 93 11.61 1.58 15.06
N PHE A 94 11.60 1.27 13.75
CA PHE A 94 11.19 -0.05 13.28
C PHE A 94 12.45 -0.91 13.03
N PRO A 95 12.48 -2.17 13.52
CA PRO A 95 13.57 -3.09 13.24
C PRO A 95 13.72 -3.33 11.73
N ASN A 96 14.95 -3.49 11.25
CA ASN A 96 15.23 -3.72 9.83
C ASN A 96 14.49 -4.95 9.27
N TRP A 97 14.44 -6.05 10.03
CA TRP A 97 13.72 -7.24 9.61
C TRP A 97 12.23 -6.98 9.36
N PHE A 98 11.60 -6.15 10.19
CA PHE A 98 10.19 -5.78 10.05
C PHE A 98 9.96 -4.96 8.78
N MET A 99 10.80 -3.95 8.54
CA MET A 99 10.73 -3.14 7.31
C MET A 99 11.04 -3.97 6.07
N THR A 100 11.98 -4.93 6.15
CA THR A 100 12.23 -5.90 5.06
C THR A 100 11.01 -6.77 4.80
N SER A 101 10.34 -7.27 5.84
CA SER A 101 9.10 -8.03 5.68
C SER A 101 7.98 -7.20 5.05
N LEU A 102 7.86 -5.93 5.42
CA LEU A 102 6.90 -5.01 4.79
C LEU A 102 7.24 -4.71 3.33
N SER A 103 8.52 -4.69 2.94
CA SER A 103 8.91 -4.43 1.56
C SER A 103 8.43 -5.51 0.58
N LEU A 104 8.10 -6.71 1.08
CA LEU A 104 7.46 -7.75 0.29
C LEU A 104 6.05 -7.34 -0.20
N TYR A 105 5.44 -6.34 0.43
CA TYR A 105 4.18 -5.72 -0.04
C TYR A 105 4.41 -4.57 -1.02
N GLY A 106 5.65 -4.20 -1.28
CA GLY A 106 5.97 -3.20 -2.29
C GLY A 106 5.56 -3.65 -3.70
N LEU A 107 5.18 -2.67 -4.53
CA LEU A 107 4.73 -2.91 -5.90
C LEU A 107 5.70 -3.76 -6.72
N GLY A 108 7.02 -3.55 -6.56
CA GLY A 108 8.04 -4.31 -7.27
C GLY A 108 7.98 -5.80 -6.96
N PHE A 109 7.79 -6.17 -5.69
CA PHE A 109 7.68 -7.57 -5.29
C PHE A 109 6.37 -8.21 -5.75
N GLN A 110 5.25 -7.47 -5.69
CA GLN A 110 3.97 -7.93 -6.22
C GLN A 110 4.05 -8.20 -7.72
N LEU A 111 4.69 -7.31 -8.49
CA LEU A 111 4.92 -7.51 -9.92
C LEU A 111 5.84 -8.69 -10.19
N LEU A 112 6.86 -8.91 -9.35
CA LEU A 112 7.75 -10.05 -9.45
C LEU A 112 6.98 -11.38 -9.27
N ILE A 113 6.11 -11.47 -8.28
CA ILE A 113 5.25 -12.65 -8.07
C ILE A 113 4.41 -12.91 -9.33
N ILE A 114 3.75 -11.88 -9.87
CA ILE A 114 2.94 -12.01 -11.08
C ILE A 114 3.82 -12.46 -12.26
N ALA A 115 5.01 -11.87 -12.42
CA ALA A 115 5.94 -12.20 -13.48
C ALA A 115 6.42 -13.68 -13.41
N PHE A 116 6.51 -14.26 -12.22
CA PHE A 116 6.80 -15.68 -12.06
C PHE A 116 5.59 -16.58 -12.34
N MET A 117 4.40 -16.17 -11.90
CA MET A 117 3.19 -16.98 -12.05
C MET A 117 2.71 -17.08 -13.51
N LEU A 118 2.93 -16.03 -14.32
CA LEU A 118 2.50 -15.99 -15.71
C LEU A 118 3.16 -17.06 -16.59
N PRO A 119 4.50 -17.20 -16.66
CA PRO A 119 5.16 -18.21 -17.50
C PRO A 119 4.92 -19.63 -16.98
N LEU A 120 4.63 -19.83 -15.70
CA LEU A 120 4.26 -21.11 -15.13
C LEU A 120 2.81 -21.53 -15.46
N GLY A 121 2.05 -20.69 -16.16
CA GLY A 121 0.65 -20.96 -16.49
C GLY A 121 -0.30 -20.81 -15.30
N TRP A 122 0.13 -20.24 -14.18
CA TRP A 122 -0.66 -20.09 -12.95
C TRP A 122 -1.55 -18.84 -12.92
N ILE A 123 -2.07 -18.44 -14.07
CA ILE A 123 -2.90 -17.24 -14.23
C ILE A 123 -4.15 -17.29 -13.33
N GLU A 124 -4.75 -18.48 -13.19
CA GLU A 124 -5.95 -18.68 -12.37
C GLU A 124 -5.71 -18.48 -10.88
N PHE A 125 -4.49 -18.72 -10.43
CA PHE A 125 -4.11 -18.62 -9.02
C PHE A 125 -3.66 -17.22 -8.60
N ILE A 126 -3.44 -16.28 -9.52
CA ILE A 126 -2.95 -14.94 -9.19
C ILE A 126 -3.91 -14.23 -8.23
N ALA A 127 -5.19 -14.16 -8.56
CA ALA A 127 -6.17 -13.48 -7.73
C ALA A 127 -6.38 -14.17 -6.37
N PRO A 128 -6.60 -15.49 -6.28
CA PRO A 128 -6.66 -16.19 -4.99
C PRO A 128 -5.40 -16.03 -4.15
N PHE A 129 -4.22 -16.07 -4.77
CA PHE A 129 -2.95 -15.88 -4.07
C PHE A 129 -2.90 -14.52 -3.38
N PHE A 130 -3.21 -13.41 -4.09
CA PHE A 130 -3.16 -12.08 -3.51
C PHE A 130 -4.22 -11.86 -2.43
N ILE A 131 -5.36 -12.53 -2.50
CA ILE A 131 -6.37 -12.51 -1.43
C ILE A 131 -5.78 -13.14 -0.15
N ILE A 132 -5.22 -14.35 -0.26
CA ILE A 132 -4.62 -15.06 0.89
C ILE A 132 -3.42 -14.27 1.41
N TYR A 133 -2.58 -13.76 0.52
CA TYR A 133 -1.40 -12.97 0.87
C TYR A 133 -1.77 -11.69 1.65
N SER A 134 -2.94 -11.11 1.37
CA SER A 134 -3.44 -9.94 2.11
C SER A 134 -3.77 -10.24 3.58
N LEU A 135 -4.05 -11.50 3.94
CA LEU A 135 -4.30 -11.87 5.33
C LEU A 135 -3.07 -11.66 6.23
N LEU A 136 -1.85 -11.71 5.66
CA LEU A 136 -0.62 -11.43 6.38
C LEU A 136 -0.52 -9.97 6.86
N ILE A 137 -1.34 -9.04 6.33
CA ILE A 137 -1.46 -7.67 6.85
C ILE A 137 -1.79 -7.70 8.35
N PHE A 138 -2.76 -8.52 8.73
CA PHE A 138 -3.18 -8.63 10.14
C PHE A 138 -2.08 -9.24 11.02
N VAL A 139 -1.31 -10.18 10.47
CA VAL A 139 -0.17 -10.79 11.16
C VAL A 139 0.92 -9.74 11.40
N LEU A 140 1.30 -8.96 10.38
CA LEU A 140 2.33 -7.94 10.51
C LEU A 140 1.91 -6.80 11.46
N ILE A 141 0.66 -6.36 11.39
CA ILE A 141 0.12 -5.37 12.34
C ILE A 141 0.09 -5.96 13.77
N GLY A 142 -0.28 -7.22 13.93
CA GLY A 142 -0.24 -7.92 15.21
C GLY A 142 1.17 -7.97 15.80
N ILE A 143 2.16 -8.35 15.00
CA ILE A 143 3.59 -8.36 15.38
C ILE A 143 4.03 -6.96 15.80
N ARG A 144 3.69 -5.93 15.02
CA ARG A 144 4.03 -4.56 15.38
C ARG A 144 3.45 -4.18 16.73
N LYS A 145 2.16 -4.47 16.97
CA LYS A 145 1.47 -4.09 18.21
C LYS A 145 2.01 -4.80 19.44
N THR A 146 2.46 -6.03 19.30
CA THR A 146 2.91 -6.85 20.43
C THR A 146 4.41 -6.72 20.71
N TRP A 147 5.24 -6.65 19.66
CA TRP A 147 6.70 -6.75 19.79
C TRP A 147 7.44 -5.44 19.52
N ILE A 148 6.83 -4.51 18.81
CA ILE A 148 7.46 -3.24 18.42
C ILE A 148 6.65 -2.10 19.06
N ARG A 149 7.07 -1.69 20.24
CA ARG A 149 6.46 -0.60 21.02
C ARG A 149 7.29 0.66 21.04
#